data_0a388e89106f6831e033cdc5de61c189
#
_entry.id   0a388e89106f6831e033cdc5de61c189
#
_cell.length_a   1.000
_cell.length_b   1.000
_cell.length_c   1.000
_cell.angle_alpha   90.00
_cell.angle_beta   90.00
_cell.angle_gamma   90.00
#
_symmetry.space_group_name_H-M   'P 1'
#
loop_
_entity.id
_entity.type
_entity.pdbx_description
1 polymer ?
#
loop_
_entity_poly.entity_id
_entity_poly.type
_entity_poly.pdbx_seq_one_letter_code
_entity_poly.pdbx_strand_id
1 'polypeptide(L)'
;MCRLAAASIPLFSVSDVEVARPDPSYTVLTLRQFRREFGRDADLCLLVGEDNLPLLHTWRHIEEILELAHLAVLPRPVEGPMDLGEVREALGEAVVQRLLGSRVPSPYVPISATQIRAAVHAGRSIAGLVPESVAAYIAEAGLYADPPPSP
;
A
#
# COMPACT_ATOMS: atom_id res chain seq x y z
N MET A 1 -8.02 -8.03 -10.01
CA MET A 1 -7.19 -6.88 -10.40
C MET A 1 -5.71 -7.09 -10.08
N CYS A 2 -5.28 -7.27 -8.81
CA CYS A 2 -3.85 -7.43 -8.51
C CYS A 2 -3.16 -8.57 -9.29
N ARG A 3 -3.79 -9.74 -9.40
CA ARG A 3 -3.25 -10.85 -10.22
C ARG A 3 -3.10 -10.49 -11.70
N LEU A 4 -4.05 -9.73 -12.26
CA LEU A 4 -3.97 -9.23 -13.64
C LEU A 4 -2.84 -8.22 -13.80
N ALA A 5 -2.70 -7.29 -12.85
CA ALA A 5 -1.63 -6.30 -12.88
C ALA A 5 -0.23 -6.94 -12.75
N ALA A 6 -0.10 -7.97 -11.92
CA ALA A 6 1.18 -8.65 -11.66
C ALA A 6 1.56 -9.68 -12.75
N ALA A 7 0.61 -10.12 -13.58
CA ALA A 7 0.81 -11.25 -14.51
C ALA A 7 1.97 -11.07 -15.52
N SER A 8 2.27 -9.83 -15.87
CA SER A 8 3.37 -9.51 -16.80
C SER A 8 4.71 -9.26 -16.12
N ILE A 9 4.77 -9.31 -14.78
CA ILE A 9 5.97 -9.00 -14.00
C ILE A 9 6.42 -10.25 -13.24
N PRO A 10 7.41 -11.01 -13.75
CA PRO A 10 7.79 -12.30 -13.17
C PRO A 10 8.26 -12.26 -11.71
N LEU A 11 8.72 -11.09 -11.26
CA LEU A 11 9.17 -10.89 -9.87
C LEU A 11 8.03 -10.66 -8.88
N PHE A 12 6.79 -10.47 -9.37
CA PHE A 12 5.64 -10.20 -8.51
C PHE A 12 4.80 -11.46 -8.32
N SER A 13 4.44 -11.69 -7.08
CA SER A 13 3.42 -12.65 -6.69
C SER A 13 2.31 -11.94 -5.91
N VAL A 14 1.08 -12.47 -6.02
CA VAL A 14 -0.06 -11.91 -5.29
C VAL A 14 -0.50 -12.90 -4.23
N SER A 15 -0.38 -12.48 -2.98
CA SER A 15 -0.87 -13.22 -1.82
C SER A 15 -2.29 -12.76 -1.47
N ASP A 16 -3.14 -13.69 -1.12
CA ASP A 16 -4.50 -13.47 -0.61
C ASP A 16 -4.59 -13.62 0.91
N VAL A 17 -3.45 -13.71 1.57
CA VAL A 17 -3.33 -13.94 3.02
C VAL A 17 -4.19 -12.98 3.87
N GLU A 18 -4.33 -11.73 3.44
CA GLU A 18 -5.13 -10.74 4.15
C GLU A 18 -6.62 -10.87 3.84
N VAL A 19 -6.96 -11.18 2.60
CA VAL A 19 -8.36 -11.35 2.14
C VAL A 19 -8.96 -12.64 2.71
N ALA A 20 -8.15 -13.69 2.87
CA ALA A 20 -8.58 -14.96 3.44
C ALA A 20 -8.78 -14.91 4.98
N ARG A 21 -8.35 -13.84 5.64
CA ARG A 21 -8.43 -13.68 7.09
C ARG A 21 -9.83 -13.18 7.47
N PRO A 22 -10.54 -13.84 8.42
CA PRO A 22 -11.88 -13.43 8.83
C PRO A 22 -11.89 -12.14 9.66
N ASP A 23 -10.81 -11.86 10.38
CA ASP A 23 -10.65 -10.68 11.24
C ASP A 23 -9.95 -9.55 10.48
N PRO A 24 -9.99 -8.30 11.02
CA PRO A 24 -9.26 -7.18 10.44
C PRO A 24 -7.79 -7.51 10.21
N SER A 25 -7.31 -7.26 8.99
CA SER A 25 -5.93 -7.53 8.61
C SER A 25 -5.02 -6.39 9.04
N TYR A 26 -4.32 -6.59 10.15
CA TYR A 26 -3.26 -5.69 10.58
C TYR A 26 -1.91 -6.10 9.97
N THR A 27 -1.11 -5.15 9.57
CA THR A 27 0.21 -5.35 8.95
C THR A 27 1.10 -6.31 9.75
N VAL A 28 1.11 -6.20 11.07
CA VAL A 28 1.88 -7.10 11.95
C VAL A 28 1.51 -8.57 11.77
N LEU A 29 0.22 -8.88 11.55
CA LEU A 29 -0.24 -10.26 11.35
C LEU A 29 0.27 -10.84 10.04
N THR A 30 0.33 -10.03 9.00
CA THR A 30 0.86 -10.39 7.70
C THR A 30 2.36 -10.63 7.77
N LEU A 31 3.10 -9.74 8.43
CA LEU A 31 4.55 -9.90 8.64
C LEU A 31 4.88 -11.14 9.50
N ARG A 32 4.12 -11.40 10.57
CA ARG A 32 4.26 -12.64 11.36
C ARG A 32 4.05 -13.89 10.52
N GLN A 33 3.08 -13.86 9.60
CA GLN A 33 2.80 -14.98 8.71
C GLN A 33 3.95 -15.16 7.72
N PHE A 34 4.41 -14.11 7.05
CA PHE A 34 5.53 -14.17 6.12
C PHE A 34 6.83 -14.59 6.82
N ARG A 35 7.05 -14.14 8.06
CA ARG A 35 8.20 -14.58 8.86
C ARG A 35 8.16 -16.10 9.17
N ARG A 36 6.98 -16.67 9.37
CA ARG A 36 6.82 -18.13 9.52
C ARG A 36 7.01 -18.90 8.21
N GLU A 37 6.52 -18.32 7.10
CA GLU A 37 6.55 -18.94 5.78
C GLU A 37 7.96 -18.93 5.16
N PHE A 38 8.63 -17.78 5.21
CA PHE A 38 9.93 -17.58 4.57
C PHE A 38 11.13 -17.81 5.51
N GLY A 39 10.87 -18.01 6.79
CA GLY A 39 11.92 -18.26 7.79
C GLY A 39 12.50 -16.98 8.41
N ARG A 40 13.35 -17.20 9.45
CA ARG A 40 13.92 -16.10 10.23
C ARG A 40 14.97 -15.30 9.47
N ASP A 41 15.63 -15.94 8.52
CA ASP A 41 16.73 -15.34 7.74
C ASP A 41 16.21 -14.55 6.52
N ALA A 42 14.90 -14.61 6.24
CA ALA A 42 14.32 -13.83 5.17
C ALA A 42 14.39 -12.32 5.46
N ASP A 43 14.89 -11.55 4.53
CA ASP A 43 14.87 -10.10 4.63
C ASP A 43 13.51 -9.56 4.16
N LEU A 44 12.65 -9.21 5.11
CA LEU A 44 11.34 -8.65 4.81
C LEU A 44 11.43 -7.13 4.68
N CYS A 45 10.96 -6.61 3.56
CA CYS A 45 10.88 -5.18 3.29
C CYS A 45 9.42 -4.77 3.09
N LEU A 46 8.93 -3.85 3.92
CA LEU A 46 7.58 -3.31 3.84
C LEU A 46 7.61 -1.95 3.13
N LEU A 47 6.94 -1.86 1.98
CA LEU A 47 6.77 -0.61 1.25
C LEU A 47 5.69 0.24 1.91
N VAL A 48 6.02 1.48 2.26
CA VAL A 48 5.12 2.42 2.93
C VAL A 48 5.15 3.76 2.20
N GLY A 49 3.97 4.30 1.89
CA GLY A 49 3.89 5.66 1.38
C GLY A 49 4.28 6.69 2.46
N GLU A 50 4.97 7.74 2.06
CA GLU A 50 5.43 8.81 2.95
C GLU A 50 4.29 9.49 3.71
N ASP A 51 3.10 9.52 3.12
CA ASP A 51 1.85 9.99 3.71
C ASP A 51 1.40 9.22 4.96
N ASN A 52 1.90 8.00 5.16
CA ASN A 52 1.61 7.20 6.35
C ASN A 52 2.57 7.46 7.53
N LEU A 53 3.71 8.09 7.30
CA LEU A 53 4.71 8.29 8.35
C LEU A 53 4.17 9.04 9.58
N PRO A 54 3.40 10.13 9.46
CA PRO A 54 2.84 10.83 10.60
C PRO A 54 1.92 9.98 11.47
N LEU A 55 1.28 8.96 10.87
CA LEU A 55 0.33 8.08 11.54
C LEU A 55 0.95 6.74 11.97
N LEU A 56 2.24 6.52 11.73
CA LEU A 56 2.89 5.23 11.96
C LEU A 56 2.80 4.77 13.42
N HIS A 57 2.86 5.71 14.37
CA HIS A 57 2.74 5.44 15.81
C HIS A 57 1.38 4.82 16.19
N THR A 58 0.34 5.01 15.36
CA THR A 58 -1.00 4.43 15.59
C THR A 58 -1.13 2.99 15.09
N TRP A 59 -0.13 2.48 14.37
CA TRP A 59 -0.21 1.13 13.83
C TRP A 59 -0.11 0.10 14.94
N ARG A 60 -0.97 -0.91 14.85
CA ARG A 60 -1.02 -1.97 15.87
C ARG A 60 0.31 -2.71 15.94
N HIS A 61 0.92 -2.74 17.14
CA HIS A 61 2.22 -3.36 17.41
C HIS A 61 3.33 -2.82 16.49
N ILE A 62 3.41 -1.51 16.34
CA ILE A 62 4.38 -0.86 15.44
C ILE A 62 5.83 -1.24 15.74
N GLU A 63 6.21 -1.36 17.02
CA GLU A 63 7.56 -1.76 17.42
C GLU A 63 7.92 -3.12 16.83
N GLU A 64 7.00 -4.09 16.92
CA GLU A 64 7.20 -5.42 16.33
C GLU A 64 7.25 -5.37 14.79
N ILE A 65 6.47 -4.50 14.13
CA ILE A 65 6.57 -4.29 12.67
C ILE A 65 7.99 -3.85 12.31
N LEU A 66 8.55 -2.90 13.08
CA LEU A 66 9.91 -2.39 12.86
C LEU A 66 11.02 -3.40 13.17
N GLU A 67 10.73 -4.44 13.95
CA GLU A 67 11.62 -5.58 14.19
C GLU A 67 11.50 -6.65 13.10
N LEU A 68 10.28 -6.88 12.59
CA LEU A 68 10.01 -7.93 11.61
C LEU A 68 10.42 -7.55 10.19
N ALA A 69 10.41 -6.27 9.84
CA ALA A 69 10.67 -5.80 8.48
C ALA A 69 11.42 -4.48 8.44
N HIS A 70 12.24 -4.30 7.40
CA HIS A 70 12.73 -2.99 7.03
C HIS A 70 11.62 -2.19 6.34
N LEU A 71 11.55 -0.89 6.63
CA LEU A 71 10.64 -0.01 5.91
C LEU A 71 11.36 0.59 4.70
N ALA A 72 10.71 0.56 3.54
CA ALA A 72 11.09 1.34 2.36
C ALA A 72 10.01 2.40 2.12
N VAL A 73 10.38 3.65 2.33
CA VAL A 73 9.45 4.79 2.24
C VAL A 73 9.42 5.32 0.83
N LEU A 74 8.26 5.26 0.20
CA LEU A 74 8.05 5.76 -1.14
C LEU A 74 7.50 7.19 -1.10
N PRO A 75 8.03 8.11 -1.95
CA PRO A 75 7.54 9.47 -2.02
C PRO A 75 6.05 9.52 -2.39
N ARG A 76 5.30 10.28 -1.63
CA ARG A 76 3.90 10.60 -1.88
C ARG A 76 3.70 12.11 -1.72
N PRO A 77 2.79 12.72 -2.51
CA PRO A 77 2.46 14.11 -2.27
C PRO A 77 1.83 14.23 -0.88
N VAL A 78 2.47 15.03 -0.05
CA VAL A 78 1.95 15.45 1.26
C VAL A 78 1.66 16.94 1.14
N GLU A 79 0.48 17.36 1.55
CA GLU A 79 0.17 18.78 1.64
C GLU A 79 0.86 19.38 2.87
N GLY A 80 1.77 20.31 2.64
CA GLY A 80 2.52 21.00 3.71
C GLY A 80 3.72 20.23 4.26
N PRO A 81 4.36 20.75 5.29
CA PRO A 81 5.49 20.12 5.96
C PRO A 81 5.02 18.86 6.70
N MET A 82 5.79 17.77 6.57
CA MET A 82 5.53 16.54 7.30
C MET A 82 5.82 16.73 8.78
N ASP A 83 4.80 16.57 9.62
CA ASP A 83 4.95 16.57 11.06
C ASP A 83 5.13 15.14 11.59
N LEU A 84 6.25 14.88 12.23
CA LEU A 84 6.58 13.61 12.88
C LEU A 84 6.69 13.77 14.41
N GLY A 85 6.08 14.82 14.99
CA GLY A 85 6.12 15.09 16.42
C GLY A 85 5.58 13.92 17.25
N GLU A 86 4.39 13.43 16.94
CA GLU A 86 3.76 12.31 17.65
C GLU A 86 4.53 10.99 17.47
N VAL A 87 5.09 10.75 16.28
CA VAL A 87 5.94 9.57 16.02
C VAL A 87 7.22 9.64 16.85
N ARG A 88 7.81 10.83 16.96
CA ARG A 88 9.02 11.07 17.77
C ARG A 88 8.74 10.86 19.25
N GLU A 89 7.62 11.36 19.75
CA GLU A 89 7.21 11.19 21.14
C GLU A 89 6.96 9.71 21.47
N ALA A 90 6.25 8.99 20.58
CA ALA A 90 5.87 7.60 20.83
C ALA A 90 6.99 6.59 20.60
N LEU A 91 7.82 6.77 19.55
CA LEU A 91 8.80 5.79 19.09
C LEU A 91 10.26 6.24 19.24
N GLY A 92 10.49 7.49 19.57
CA GLY A 92 11.81 8.07 19.78
C GLY A 92 12.50 8.59 18.52
N GLU A 93 13.49 9.47 18.72
CA GLU A 93 14.23 10.15 17.64
C GLU A 93 14.98 9.16 16.73
N ALA A 94 15.56 8.10 17.29
CA ALA A 94 16.30 7.10 16.49
C ALA A 94 15.41 6.41 15.45
N VAL A 95 14.14 6.14 15.77
CA VAL A 95 13.18 5.58 14.83
C VAL A 95 12.86 6.59 13.73
N VAL A 96 12.61 7.86 14.09
CA VAL A 96 12.34 8.93 13.11
C VAL A 96 13.51 9.06 12.12
N GLN A 97 14.75 9.09 12.60
CA GLN A 97 15.93 9.20 11.74
C GLN A 97 16.05 7.98 10.81
N ARG A 98 15.78 6.78 11.32
CA ARG A 98 15.76 5.55 10.50
C ARG A 98 14.68 5.62 9.41
N LEU A 99 13.46 6.09 9.72
CA LEU A 99 12.38 6.26 8.76
C LEU A 99 12.75 7.26 7.66
N LEU A 100 13.29 8.41 8.02
CA LEU A 100 13.74 9.42 7.07
C LEU A 100 14.88 8.92 6.17
N GLY A 101 15.79 8.09 6.72
CA GLY A 101 16.86 7.43 5.98
C GLY A 101 16.40 6.27 5.10
N SER A 102 15.18 5.76 5.30
CA SER A 102 14.60 4.65 4.53
C SER A 102 13.85 5.11 3.27
N ARG A 103 13.94 6.38 2.89
CA ARG A 103 13.35 6.90 1.66
C ARG A 103 14.04 6.31 0.44
N VAL A 104 13.23 5.71 -0.42
CA VAL A 104 13.71 5.12 -1.68
C VAL A 104 13.55 6.14 -2.80
N PRO A 105 14.62 6.46 -3.54
CA PRO A 105 14.52 7.28 -4.74
C PRO A 105 13.56 6.62 -5.74
N SER A 106 12.43 7.23 -5.99
CA SER A 106 11.42 6.72 -6.91
C SER A 106 10.81 7.89 -7.68
N PRO A 107 10.54 7.74 -8.97
CA PRO A 107 9.81 8.75 -9.71
C PRO A 107 8.42 8.92 -9.10
N TYR A 108 8.00 10.16 -8.98
CA TYR A 108 6.64 10.45 -8.58
C TYR A 108 5.66 10.07 -9.71
N VAL A 109 4.70 9.20 -9.39
CA VAL A 109 3.63 8.81 -10.30
C VAL A 109 2.31 9.42 -9.82
N PRO A 110 1.76 10.42 -10.51
CA PRO A 110 0.56 11.16 -10.08
C PRO A 110 -0.72 10.38 -10.37
N ILE A 111 -0.79 9.13 -9.93
CA ILE A 111 -1.97 8.25 -10.10
C ILE A 111 -2.47 7.83 -8.71
N SER A 112 -3.76 8.02 -8.46
CA SER A 112 -4.40 7.54 -7.24
C SER A 112 -5.61 6.68 -7.53
N ALA A 113 -5.87 5.70 -6.67
CA ALA A 113 -7.04 4.85 -6.76
C ALA A 113 -8.36 5.66 -6.69
N THR A 114 -8.36 6.76 -5.93
CA THR A 114 -9.51 7.67 -5.84
C THR A 114 -9.80 8.34 -7.17
N GLN A 115 -8.76 8.84 -7.87
CA GLN A 115 -8.92 9.43 -9.20
C GLN A 115 -9.41 8.41 -10.23
N ILE A 116 -8.90 7.16 -10.18
CA ILE A 116 -9.33 6.09 -11.08
C ILE A 116 -10.82 5.78 -10.85
N ARG A 117 -11.25 5.57 -9.59
CA ARG A 117 -12.66 5.32 -9.28
C ARG A 117 -13.57 6.46 -9.71
N ALA A 118 -13.17 7.70 -9.45
CA ALA A 118 -13.93 8.88 -9.87
C ALA A 118 -13.98 9.03 -11.40
N ALA A 119 -12.93 8.65 -12.12
CA ALA A 119 -12.93 8.66 -13.58
C ALA A 119 -13.93 7.64 -14.16
N VAL A 120 -13.91 6.39 -13.63
CA VAL A 120 -14.86 5.34 -14.04
C VAL A 120 -16.30 5.76 -13.75
N HIS A 121 -16.58 6.24 -12.53
CA HIS A 121 -17.88 6.73 -12.11
C HIS A 121 -18.41 7.83 -13.06
N ALA A 122 -17.53 8.72 -13.52
CA ALA A 122 -17.85 9.78 -14.45
C ALA A 122 -17.84 9.35 -15.94
N GLY A 123 -17.74 8.06 -16.24
CA GLY A 123 -17.66 7.52 -17.60
C GLY A 123 -16.42 7.95 -18.38
N ARG A 124 -15.36 8.39 -17.68
CA ARG A 124 -14.09 8.82 -18.30
C ARG A 124 -13.14 7.64 -18.46
N SER A 125 -12.31 7.69 -19.52
CA SER A 125 -11.29 6.67 -19.78
C SER A 125 -10.24 6.63 -18.67
N ILE A 126 -9.84 5.40 -18.31
CA ILE A 126 -8.72 5.10 -17.40
C ILE A 126 -7.53 4.47 -18.15
N ALA A 127 -7.54 4.57 -19.49
CA ALA A 127 -6.42 4.08 -20.31
C ALA A 127 -5.12 4.78 -19.92
N GLY A 128 -4.05 4.01 -19.75
CA GLY A 128 -2.75 4.51 -19.30
C GLY A 128 -2.64 4.80 -17.80
N LEU A 129 -3.74 4.77 -17.04
CA LEU A 129 -3.71 4.90 -15.58
C LEU A 129 -3.61 3.55 -14.86
N VAL A 130 -4.00 2.47 -15.53
CA VAL A 130 -3.91 1.09 -15.06
C VAL A 130 -3.49 0.19 -16.23
N PRO A 131 -2.96 -1.02 -15.98
CA PRO A 131 -2.76 -2.01 -17.04
C PRO A 131 -4.05 -2.29 -17.82
N GLU A 132 -3.94 -2.55 -19.12
CA GLU A 132 -5.08 -2.78 -20.00
C GLU A 132 -5.98 -3.93 -19.51
N SER A 133 -5.37 -5.02 -19.02
CA SER A 133 -6.09 -6.16 -18.43
C SER A 133 -6.92 -5.78 -17.19
N VAL A 134 -6.44 -4.79 -16.41
CA VAL A 134 -7.18 -4.28 -15.25
C VAL A 134 -8.31 -3.36 -15.71
N ALA A 135 -8.08 -2.51 -16.72
CA ALA A 135 -9.12 -1.66 -17.28
C ALA A 135 -10.26 -2.48 -17.88
N ALA A 136 -9.95 -3.53 -18.65
CA ALA A 136 -10.93 -4.47 -19.21
C ALA A 136 -11.75 -5.13 -18.08
N TYR A 137 -11.09 -5.66 -17.05
CA TYR A 137 -11.77 -6.29 -15.93
C TYR A 137 -12.72 -5.33 -15.18
N ILE A 138 -12.31 -4.06 -14.98
CA ILE A 138 -13.16 -3.03 -14.34
C ILE A 138 -14.43 -2.81 -15.18
N ALA A 139 -14.29 -2.72 -16.51
CA ALA A 139 -15.41 -2.52 -17.42
C ALA A 139 -16.35 -3.75 -17.47
N GLU A 140 -15.80 -4.95 -17.62
CA GLU A 140 -16.56 -6.21 -17.70
C GLU A 140 -17.32 -6.53 -16.41
N ALA A 141 -16.69 -6.26 -15.25
CA ALA A 141 -17.28 -6.48 -13.95
C ALA A 141 -18.18 -5.33 -13.46
N GLY A 142 -18.32 -4.24 -14.24
CA GLY A 142 -19.11 -3.07 -13.87
C GLY A 142 -18.65 -2.38 -12.59
N LEU A 143 -17.35 -2.48 -12.25
CA LEU A 143 -16.84 -1.92 -11.01
C LEU A 143 -16.77 -0.40 -11.09
N TYR A 144 -17.15 0.26 -10.00
CA TYR A 144 -17.09 1.71 -9.81
C TYR A 144 -17.99 2.51 -10.77
N ALA A 145 -18.80 1.86 -11.61
CA ALA A 145 -19.85 2.50 -12.38
C ALA A 145 -21.06 2.82 -11.49
N ASP A 146 -21.87 3.79 -11.88
CA ASP A 146 -23.18 3.96 -11.24
C ASP A 146 -24.02 2.69 -11.43
N PRO A 147 -24.78 2.24 -10.43
CA PRO A 147 -25.75 1.19 -10.63
C PRO A 147 -26.70 1.64 -11.75
N PRO A 148 -27.13 0.74 -12.64
CA PRO A 148 -28.13 1.07 -13.65
C PRO A 148 -29.35 1.65 -12.94
N PRO A 149 -30.03 2.66 -13.52
CA PRO A 149 -31.25 3.20 -12.95
C PRO A 149 -32.21 2.05 -12.69
N SER A 150 -32.72 2.00 -11.46
CA SER A 150 -33.73 1.00 -11.09
C SER A 150 -34.91 1.11 -12.04
N PRO A 151 -35.46 -0.03 -12.53
CA PRO A 151 -36.59 -0.05 -13.46
C PRO A 151 -37.85 0.55 -12.86
#